data_d11b78b3e1e58187ddb5d8d4b5554533
#
_entry.id   d11b78b3e1e58187ddb5d8d4b5554533
#
_cell.length_a   1.000
_cell.length_b   1.000
_cell.length_c   1.000
_cell.angle_alpha   90.00
_cell.angle_beta   90.00
_cell.angle_gamma   90.00
#
_symmetry.space_group_name_H-M   'P 1'
#
loop_
_entity.id
_entity.type
_entity.pdbx_description
1 polymer ?
#
loop_
_entity_poly.entity_id
_entity_poly.type
_entity_poly.pdbx_seq_one_letter_code
_entity_poly.pdbx_strand_id
1 'polypeptide(L)'
;MSGLPSLNIIVAVAEGRRFYAALEAGMAAAALGRPVRIFLQGEAAALLRDPVAFAGDEPRRAAGQPDLAWLVEEAIAMEIALFVCQSGMALVGIAATELVPHVRAAGLVSFLAEVGADDRLIVY
;
A
#
# COMPACT_ATOMS: atom_id res chain seq x y z
N MET A 1 19.10 19.51 -2.14
CA MET A 1 18.41 19.65 -0.87
C MET A 1 17.58 18.40 -0.59
N SER A 2 17.75 17.84 0.54
CA SER A 2 16.98 16.65 0.89
C SER A 2 15.63 17.05 1.45
N GLY A 3 14.61 16.29 1.13
CA GLY A 3 13.35 16.37 1.82
C GLY A 3 13.40 15.64 3.16
N LEU A 4 12.22 15.45 3.75
CA LEU A 4 12.10 14.64 4.94
C LEU A 4 12.44 13.17 4.63
N PRO A 5 12.90 12.41 5.62
CA PRO A 5 13.11 10.98 5.43
C PRO A 5 11.83 10.28 4.96
N SER A 6 11.98 9.26 4.15
CA SER A 6 10.83 8.53 3.62
C SER A 6 10.21 7.64 4.69
N LEU A 7 8.92 7.36 4.51
CA LEU A 7 8.20 6.35 5.27
C LEU A 7 7.98 5.15 4.36
N ASN A 8 8.46 4.00 4.79
CA ASN A 8 8.31 2.75 4.06
C ASN A 8 7.44 1.82 4.90
N ILE A 9 6.39 1.29 4.30
CA ILE A 9 5.40 0.48 4.99
C ILE A 9 5.32 -0.89 4.33
N ILE A 10 5.34 -1.95 5.12
CA ILE A 10 5.07 -3.30 4.66
C ILE A 10 3.74 -3.75 5.26
N VAL A 11 2.82 -4.17 4.42
CA VAL A 11 1.59 -4.84 4.85
C VAL A 11 1.86 -6.34 4.73
N ALA A 12 2.03 -7.01 5.88
CA ALA A 12 2.54 -8.37 5.93
C ALA A 12 1.44 -9.44 5.87
N VAL A 13 0.19 -9.05 6.04
CA VAL A 13 -0.94 -10.00 6.07
C VAL A 13 -2.06 -9.49 5.16
N ALA A 14 -2.85 -10.43 4.63
CA ALA A 14 -3.93 -10.13 3.69
C ALA A 14 -5.20 -9.70 4.44
N GLU A 15 -5.08 -8.66 5.25
CA GLU A 15 -6.21 -8.09 5.99
C GLU A 15 -6.47 -6.67 5.53
N GLY A 16 -7.64 -6.44 4.95
CA GLY A 16 -8.02 -5.12 4.44
C GLY A 16 -7.97 -4.04 5.51
N ARG A 17 -8.25 -4.38 6.75
CA ARG A 17 -8.21 -3.42 7.86
C ARG A 17 -6.80 -2.91 8.13
N ARG A 18 -5.78 -3.78 8.04
CA ARG A 18 -4.39 -3.38 8.20
C ARG A 18 -3.93 -2.53 7.04
N PHE A 19 -4.33 -2.90 5.83
CA PHE A 19 -4.01 -2.10 4.65
C PHE A 19 -4.66 -0.71 4.73
N TYR A 20 -5.92 -0.65 5.17
CA TYR A 20 -6.61 0.63 5.37
C TYR A 20 -5.82 1.52 6.34
N ALA A 21 -5.40 0.97 7.48
CA ALA A 21 -4.60 1.71 8.47
C ALA A 21 -3.25 2.16 7.90
N ALA A 22 -2.61 1.30 7.11
CA ALA A 22 -1.34 1.63 6.47
C ALA A 22 -1.50 2.79 5.48
N LEU A 23 -2.59 2.79 4.71
CA LEU A 23 -2.90 3.88 3.78
C LEU A 23 -3.14 5.19 4.54
N GLU A 24 -3.88 5.14 5.64
CA GLU A 24 -4.11 6.34 6.46
C GLU A 24 -2.80 6.93 6.97
N ALA A 25 -1.93 6.09 7.50
CA ALA A 25 -0.63 6.54 8.00
C ALA A 25 0.25 7.08 6.87
N GLY A 26 0.26 6.39 5.73
CA GLY A 26 1.03 6.82 4.56
C GLY A 26 0.55 8.15 4.01
N MET A 27 -0.76 8.33 3.91
CA MET A 27 -1.34 9.57 3.40
C MET A 27 -1.07 10.73 4.35
N ALA A 28 -1.13 10.49 5.67
CA ALA A 28 -0.78 11.52 6.65
C ALA A 28 0.68 11.93 6.53
N ALA A 29 1.58 10.97 6.35
CA ALA A 29 3.00 11.25 6.16
C ALA A 29 3.25 12.02 4.85
N ALA A 30 2.57 11.63 3.77
CA ALA A 30 2.68 12.32 2.49
C ALA A 30 2.18 13.76 2.59
N ALA A 31 1.11 13.99 3.32
CA ALA A 31 0.58 15.34 3.57
C ALA A 31 1.58 16.22 4.32
N LEU A 32 2.46 15.59 5.11
CA LEU A 32 3.54 16.29 5.83
C LEU A 32 4.81 16.44 4.98
N GLY A 33 4.77 16.05 3.71
CA GLY A 33 5.89 16.20 2.78
C GLY A 33 6.87 15.04 2.75
N ARG A 34 6.57 13.90 3.37
CA ARG A 34 7.45 12.73 3.32
C ARG A 34 7.17 11.91 2.07
N PRO A 35 8.20 11.41 1.39
CA PRO A 35 8.00 10.35 0.39
C PRO A 35 7.49 9.10 1.09
N VAL A 36 6.53 8.41 0.47
CA VAL A 36 5.92 7.21 1.07
C VAL A 36 5.91 6.07 0.05
N ARG A 37 6.30 4.89 0.51
CA ARG A 37 6.23 3.66 -0.27
C ARG A 37 5.56 2.58 0.56
N ILE A 38 4.66 1.81 -0.06
CA ILE A 38 3.93 0.73 0.61
C ILE A 38 4.08 -0.55 -0.20
N PHE A 39 4.51 -1.63 0.45
CA PHE A 39 4.73 -2.94 -0.14
C PHE A 39 3.76 -3.95 0.48
N LEU A 40 2.96 -4.60 -0.36
CA LEU A 40 2.02 -5.64 0.08
C LEU A 40 2.69 -7.00 -0.10
N GLN A 41 3.11 -7.58 1.03
CA GLN A 41 3.91 -8.79 1.08
C GLN A 41 3.04 -10.04 1.00
N GLY A 42 3.52 -11.05 0.28
CA GLY A 42 2.88 -12.36 0.25
C GLY A 42 1.43 -12.27 -0.22
N GLU A 43 0.56 -12.92 0.52
CA GLU A 43 -0.86 -12.98 0.20
C GLU A 43 -1.55 -11.61 0.21
N ALA A 44 -0.95 -10.62 0.88
CA ALA A 44 -1.49 -9.25 0.89
C ALA A 44 -1.53 -8.64 -0.51
N ALA A 45 -0.79 -9.18 -1.47
CA ALA A 45 -0.87 -8.75 -2.88
C ALA A 45 -2.31 -8.77 -3.39
N ALA A 46 -3.14 -9.69 -2.89
CA ALA A 46 -4.53 -9.80 -3.31
C ALA A 46 -5.36 -8.55 -2.98
N LEU A 47 -4.93 -7.74 -2.03
CA LEU A 47 -5.67 -6.54 -1.64
C LEU A 47 -5.64 -5.44 -2.72
N LEU A 48 -4.74 -5.54 -3.68
CA LEU A 48 -4.66 -4.58 -4.78
C LEU A 48 -5.15 -5.17 -6.13
N ARG A 49 -5.87 -6.27 -6.08
CA ARG A 49 -6.62 -6.72 -7.26
C ARG A 49 -7.77 -5.76 -7.51
N ASP A 50 -7.94 -5.32 -8.74
CA ASP A 50 -9.02 -4.44 -9.16
C ASP A 50 -10.29 -5.26 -9.47
N PRO A 51 -11.46 -4.95 -8.93
CA PRO A 51 -11.78 -3.82 -8.04
C PRO A 51 -11.40 -4.07 -6.59
N VAL A 52 -10.92 -3.02 -5.93
CA VAL A 52 -10.53 -3.09 -4.52
C VAL A 52 -11.76 -3.02 -3.62
N ALA A 53 -11.87 -3.95 -2.68
CA ALA A 53 -12.97 -3.96 -1.70
C ALA A 53 -12.59 -4.82 -0.51
N PHE A 54 -13.23 -4.59 0.63
CA PHE A 54 -13.10 -5.48 1.79
C PHE A 54 -14.34 -5.36 2.70
N ALA A 55 -14.45 -6.24 3.68
CA ALA A 55 -15.62 -6.32 4.56
C ALA A 55 -15.85 -5.04 5.37
N GLY A 56 -14.79 -4.25 5.61
CA GLY A 56 -14.89 -3.00 6.36
C GLY A 56 -15.41 -1.81 5.55
N ASP A 57 -15.69 -1.96 4.26
CA ASP A 57 -16.14 -0.83 3.42
C ASP A 57 -17.50 -0.33 3.83
N GLU A 58 -18.47 -1.22 4.04
CA GLU A 58 -19.85 -0.86 4.35
C GLU A 58 -19.97 -0.07 5.65
N PRO A 59 -19.37 -0.53 6.78
CA PRO A 59 -19.40 0.27 8.02
C PRO A 59 -18.77 1.65 7.85
N ARG A 60 -17.73 1.76 7.03
CA ARG A 60 -17.07 3.04 6.81
C ARG A 60 -17.94 3.99 6.01
N ARG A 61 -18.58 3.50 4.95
CA ARG A 61 -19.52 4.32 4.17
C ARG A 61 -20.68 4.79 5.06
N ALA A 62 -21.22 3.90 5.91
CA ALA A 62 -22.28 4.25 6.82
C ALA A 62 -21.87 5.34 7.82
N ALA A 63 -20.58 5.39 8.17
CA ALA A 63 -20.03 6.39 9.08
C ALA A 63 -19.58 7.66 8.35
N GLY A 64 -19.80 7.76 7.04
CA GLY A 64 -19.36 8.91 6.25
C GLY A 64 -17.88 8.93 5.95
N GLN A 65 -17.21 7.76 6.05
CA GLN A 65 -15.78 7.62 5.78
C GLN A 65 -15.55 6.98 4.42
N PRO A 66 -14.38 7.21 3.81
CA PRO A 66 -14.08 6.61 2.51
C PRO A 66 -13.93 5.09 2.60
N ASP A 67 -14.22 4.40 1.50
CA ASP A 67 -13.95 2.99 1.38
C ASP A 67 -12.48 2.74 0.98
N LEU A 68 -12.07 1.48 0.95
CA LEU A 68 -10.70 1.13 0.66
C LEU A 68 -10.29 1.54 -0.75
N ALA A 69 -11.18 1.36 -1.74
CA ALA A 69 -10.88 1.73 -3.12
C ALA A 69 -10.58 3.23 -3.24
N TRP A 70 -11.34 4.05 -2.55
CA TRP A 70 -11.11 5.50 -2.56
C TRP A 70 -9.74 5.84 -1.96
N LEU A 71 -9.38 5.19 -0.83
CA LEU A 71 -8.06 5.43 -0.22
C LEU A 71 -6.92 5.04 -1.16
N VAL A 72 -7.05 3.93 -1.86
CA VAL A 72 -6.02 3.49 -2.81
C VAL A 72 -5.87 4.53 -3.92
N GLU A 73 -6.98 4.99 -4.50
CA GLU A 73 -6.94 6.00 -5.55
C GLU A 73 -6.33 7.31 -5.05
N GLU A 74 -6.70 7.73 -3.85
CA GLU A 74 -6.16 8.95 -3.28
C GLU A 74 -4.67 8.83 -2.95
N ALA A 75 -4.24 7.68 -2.45
CA ALA A 75 -2.83 7.43 -2.19
C ALA A 75 -2.00 7.55 -3.48
N ILE A 76 -2.51 7.00 -4.58
CA ILE A 76 -1.85 7.10 -5.87
C ILE A 76 -1.80 8.57 -6.33
N ALA A 77 -2.90 9.30 -6.16
CA ALA A 77 -2.94 10.73 -6.50
C ALA A 77 -1.96 11.56 -5.66
N MET A 78 -1.67 11.12 -4.45
CA MET A 78 -0.67 11.77 -3.58
C MET A 78 0.76 11.27 -3.86
N GLU A 79 0.95 10.51 -4.92
CA GLU A 79 2.26 9.99 -5.35
C GLU A 79 2.87 9.00 -4.37
N ILE A 80 2.04 8.31 -3.60
CA ILE A 80 2.50 7.18 -2.80
C ILE A 80 2.76 6.01 -3.74
N ALA A 81 3.95 5.44 -3.67
CA ALA A 81 4.32 4.31 -4.51
C ALA A 81 3.80 3.01 -3.88
N LEU A 82 2.94 2.29 -4.63
CA LEU A 82 2.36 1.03 -4.17
C LEU A 82 3.01 -0.12 -4.91
N PHE A 83 3.46 -1.12 -4.15
CA PHE A 83 4.10 -2.32 -4.68
C PHE A 83 3.40 -3.57 -4.17
N VAL A 84 3.38 -4.61 -4.98
CA VAL A 84 2.93 -5.93 -4.58
C VAL A 84 4.05 -6.94 -4.76
N CYS A 85 4.09 -7.93 -3.88
CA CYS A 85 5.10 -8.98 -3.88
C CYS A 85 4.90 -9.89 -5.09
N GLN A 86 5.96 -10.06 -5.91
CA GLN A 86 5.89 -10.93 -7.09
C GLN A 86 5.57 -12.36 -6.72
N SER A 87 6.23 -12.90 -5.69
CA SER A 87 5.93 -14.26 -5.23
C SER A 87 4.54 -14.36 -4.62
N GLY A 88 4.07 -13.27 -4.00
CA GLY A 88 2.71 -13.22 -3.49
C GLY A 88 1.67 -13.27 -4.60
N MET A 89 1.92 -12.57 -5.71
CA MET A 89 1.03 -12.63 -6.87
C MET A 89 0.92 -14.06 -7.40
N ALA A 90 2.04 -14.76 -7.51
CA ALA A 90 2.03 -16.15 -7.94
C ALA A 90 1.26 -17.03 -6.98
N LEU A 91 1.44 -16.81 -5.67
CA LEU A 91 0.76 -17.59 -4.63
C LEU A 91 -0.76 -17.45 -4.72
N VAL A 92 -1.26 -16.24 -4.92
CA VAL A 92 -2.71 -15.97 -4.95
C VAL A 92 -3.29 -15.99 -6.36
N GLY A 93 -2.48 -16.23 -7.38
CA GLY A 93 -2.94 -16.39 -8.76
C GLY A 93 -3.39 -15.08 -9.42
N ILE A 94 -2.68 -13.99 -9.19
CA ILE A 94 -3.00 -12.68 -9.77
C ILE A 94 -2.02 -12.36 -10.90
N ALA A 95 -2.55 -11.99 -12.06
CA ALA A 95 -1.75 -11.47 -13.17
C ALA A 95 -1.59 -9.95 -13.00
N ALA A 96 -0.51 -9.42 -13.57
CA ALA A 96 -0.22 -7.97 -13.50
C ALA A 96 -1.36 -7.12 -14.06
N THR A 97 -2.08 -7.63 -15.07
CA THR A 97 -3.21 -6.92 -15.67
C THR A 97 -4.43 -6.84 -14.77
N GLU A 98 -4.46 -7.61 -13.68
CA GLU A 98 -5.56 -7.60 -12.72
C GLU A 98 -5.33 -6.61 -11.57
N LEU A 99 -4.14 -6.02 -11.50
CA LEU A 99 -3.81 -5.05 -10.45
C LEU A 99 -4.40 -3.68 -10.76
N VAL A 100 -4.67 -2.93 -9.71
CA VAL A 100 -5.01 -1.50 -9.82
C VAL A 100 -3.93 -0.82 -10.67
N PRO A 101 -4.30 0.08 -11.60
CA PRO A 101 -3.32 0.83 -12.39
C PRO A 101 -2.31 1.56 -11.50
N HIS A 102 -1.07 1.66 -11.98
CA HIS A 102 0.08 2.29 -11.30
C HIS A 102 0.69 1.47 -10.17
N VAL A 103 0.08 0.37 -9.75
CA VAL A 103 0.69 -0.56 -8.80
C VAL A 103 1.75 -1.37 -9.52
N ARG A 104 2.92 -1.53 -8.89
CA ARG A 104 4.04 -2.25 -9.47
C ARG A 104 4.35 -3.53 -8.72
N ALA A 105 4.72 -4.58 -9.45
CA ALA A 105 5.22 -5.81 -8.86
C ALA A 105 6.71 -5.65 -8.52
N ALA A 106 7.11 -6.13 -7.35
CA ALA A 106 8.51 -6.03 -6.92
C ALA A 106 8.83 -7.17 -5.95
N GLY A 107 10.12 -7.36 -5.69
CA GLY A 107 10.58 -8.27 -4.65
C GLY A 107 10.85 -7.54 -3.36
N LEU A 108 10.78 -8.26 -2.25
CA LEU A 108 11.02 -7.67 -0.92
C LEU A 108 12.45 -7.13 -0.81
N VAL A 109 13.43 -7.84 -1.37
CA VAL A 109 14.83 -7.39 -1.33
C VAL A 109 14.96 -6.04 -2.03
N SER A 110 14.36 -5.89 -3.21
CA SER A 110 14.42 -4.63 -3.95
C SER A 110 13.76 -3.51 -3.18
N PHE A 111 12.62 -3.81 -2.53
CA PHE A 111 11.93 -2.80 -1.74
C PHE A 111 12.78 -2.32 -0.57
N LEU A 112 13.37 -3.26 0.17
CA LEU A 112 14.18 -2.94 1.35
C LEU A 112 15.51 -2.30 0.98
N ALA A 113 16.05 -2.61 -0.21
CA ALA A 113 17.33 -2.05 -0.66
C ALA A 113 17.28 -0.52 -0.77
N GLU A 114 16.09 0.05 -0.96
CA GLU A 114 15.94 1.51 -1.09
C GLU A 114 15.59 2.20 0.23
N VAL A 115 15.56 1.47 1.34
CA VAL A 115 15.34 2.08 2.66
C VAL A 115 16.69 2.57 3.17
N GLY A 116 16.83 3.88 3.31
CA GLY A 116 18.07 4.49 3.79
C GLY A 116 18.14 4.50 5.32
N ALA A 117 19.31 4.89 5.83
CA ALA A 117 19.59 4.87 7.26
C ALA A 117 18.65 5.76 8.06
N ASP A 118 18.24 6.88 7.49
CA ASP A 118 17.38 7.84 8.18
C ASP A 118 15.89 7.63 7.88
N ASP A 119 15.56 6.70 7.00
CA ASP A 119 14.19 6.41 6.64
C ASP A 119 13.49 5.59 7.72
N ARG A 120 12.17 5.63 7.71
CA ARG A 120 11.35 4.83 8.64
C ARG A 120 10.83 3.61 7.91
N LEU A 121 10.74 2.51 8.65
CA LEU A 121 10.13 1.27 8.17
C LEU A 121 9.12 0.80 9.22
N ILE A 122 7.86 0.64 8.79
CA ILE A 122 6.77 0.17 9.65
C ILE A 122 6.15 -1.06 8.99
N VAL A 123 5.85 -2.07 9.80
CA VAL A 123 5.18 -3.28 9.34
C VAL A 123 3.80 -3.36 9.99
N TYR A 124 2.80 -3.52 9.14
CA TYR A 124 1.42 -3.73 9.56
C TYR A 124 1.03 -5.19 9.45
#